data_4349534f1c0bcbd7aef99baf5432611b
#
_entry.id   4349534f1c0bcbd7aef99baf5432611b
#
_cell.length_a   1.000
_cell.length_b   1.000
_cell.length_c   1.000
_cell.angle_alpha   90.00
_cell.angle_beta   90.00
_cell.angle_gamma   90.00
#
_symmetry.space_group_name_H-M   'P 1'
#
loop_
_entity.id
_entity.type
_entity.pdbx_description
1 polymer ?
#
loop_
_entity_poly.entity_id
_entity_poly.type
_entity_poly.pdbx_seq_one_letter_code
_entity_poly.pdbx_strand_id
1 'polypeptide(L)'
;MAGVRLVVIYPRPADIDKFERDYIEQHLPMAAQKIPGKTKLVSAKVLGTASGDPAPFHRIAEVYFPSLQALQEAAGTQGAQATIAHAQAISTGGPPIFLVMEEAAPVPL
;
A
#
# COMPACT_ATOMS: atom_id res chain seq x y z
N MET A 1 11.67 12.20 15.17
CA MET A 1 12.02 11.77 13.82
C MET A 1 10.74 11.51 13.03
N ALA A 2 10.64 12.09 11.85
CA ALA A 2 9.47 11.85 11.00
C ALA A 2 9.47 10.43 10.46
N GLY A 3 8.31 9.78 10.49
CA GLY A 3 8.14 8.46 9.92
C GLY A 3 8.17 8.50 8.40
N VAL A 4 8.66 7.43 7.80
CA VAL A 4 8.67 7.23 6.35
C VAL A 4 7.73 6.08 6.03
N ARG A 5 6.99 6.20 4.95
CA ARG A 5 6.10 5.13 4.53
C ARG A 5 6.04 4.97 3.03
N LEU A 6 5.87 3.74 2.62
CA LEU A 6 5.49 3.39 1.26
C LEU A 6 3.97 3.37 1.20
N VAL A 7 3.42 4.12 0.26
CA VAL A 7 1.97 4.16 0.04
C VAL A 7 1.68 3.49 -1.29
N VAL A 8 0.76 2.53 -1.28
CA VAL A 8 0.36 1.79 -2.48
C VAL A 8 -1.11 2.09 -2.74
N ILE A 9 -1.40 2.69 -3.89
CA ILE A 9 -2.74 3.11 -4.27
C ILE A 9 -3.20 2.25 -5.43
N TYR A 10 -4.31 1.51 -5.22
CA TYR A 10 -4.88 0.63 -6.24
C TYR A 10 -6.03 1.32 -6.95
N PRO A 11 -5.95 1.44 -8.29
CA PRO A 11 -7.10 1.89 -9.08
C PRO A 11 -8.30 0.98 -8.88
N ARG A 12 -9.49 1.50 -9.13
CA ARG A 12 -10.72 0.72 -9.02
C ARG A 12 -10.61 -0.54 -9.87
N PRO A 13 -10.74 -1.75 -9.27
CA PRO A 13 -10.60 -2.99 -10.03
C PRO A 13 -11.73 -3.22 -11.02
N ALA A 14 -11.45 -3.97 -12.07
CA ALA A 14 -12.48 -4.41 -13.01
C ALA A 14 -13.47 -5.37 -12.33
N ASP A 15 -12.98 -6.24 -11.44
CA ASP A 15 -13.78 -7.17 -10.63
C ASP A 15 -13.41 -6.93 -9.16
N ILE A 16 -14.26 -6.18 -8.47
CA ILE A 16 -14.01 -5.78 -7.07
C ILE A 16 -13.98 -7.00 -6.15
N ASP A 17 -14.91 -7.93 -6.32
CA ASP A 17 -14.99 -9.10 -5.44
C ASP A 17 -13.75 -9.98 -5.56
N LYS A 18 -13.27 -10.19 -6.77
CA LYS A 18 -12.04 -10.94 -7.01
C LYS A 18 -10.82 -10.22 -6.42
N PHE A 19 -10.72 -8.91 -6.62
CA PHE A 19 -9.63 -8.10 -6.07
C PHE A 19 -9.62 -8.20 -4.54
N GLU A 20 -10.76 -8.00 -3.89
CA GLU A 20 -10.86 -8.04 -2.42
C GLU A 20 -10.45 -9.42 -1.87
N ARG A 21 -10.87 -10.49 -2.53
CA ARG A 21 -10.50 -11.83 -2.13
C ARG A 21 -8.98 -12.06 -2.24
N ASP A 22 -8.41 -11.74 -3.40
CA ASP A 22 -6.97 -11.91 -3.63
C ASP A 22 -6.14 -10.99 -2.71
N TYR A 23 -6.62 -9.78 -2.47
CA TYR A 23 -5.95 -8.80 -1.63
C TYR A 23 -5.93 -9.23 -0.16
N ILE A 24 -7.09 -9.59 0.38
CA ILE A 24 -7.24 -9.94 1.80
C ILE A 24 -6.64 -11.32 2.09
N GLU A 25 -6.92 -12.31 1.25
CA GLU A 25 -6.52 -13.70 1.52
C GLU A 25 -5.06 -13.99 1.17
N GLN A 26 -4.50 -13.30 0.18
CA GLN A 26 -3.16 -13.58 -0.33
C GLN A 26 -2.19 -12.42 -0.14
N HIS A 27 -2.56 -11.23 -0.58
CA HIS A 27 -1.62 -10.10 -0.64
C HIS A 27 -1.27 -9.53 0.73
N LEU A 28 -2.25 -9.26 1.58
CA LEU A 28 -1.99 -8.71 2.92
C LEU A 28 -1.14 -9.64 3.78
N PRO A 29 -1.41 -10.96 3.84
CA PRO A 29 -0.51 -11.88 4.53
C PRO A 29 0.91 -11.90 3.95
N MET A 30 1.03 -11.83 2.62
CA MET A 30 2.33 -11.76 1.96
C MET A 30 3.10 -10.49 2.37
N ALA A 31 2.45 -9.35 2.32
CA ALA A 31 3.05 -8.08 2.74
C ALA A 31 3.46 -8.11 4.21
N ALA A 32 2.62 -8.68 5.07
CA ALA A 32 2.90 -8.77 6.50
C ALA A 32 4.14 -9.62 6.78
N GLN A 33 4.34 -10.71 6.02
CA GLN A 33 5.41 -11.67 6.27
C GLN A 33 6.70 -11.39 5.51
N LYS A 34 6.61 -10.82 4.30
CA LYS A 34 7.73 -10.78 3.37
C LYS A 34 8.41 -9.43 3.23
N ILE A 35 7.87 -8.37 3.83
CA ILE A 35 8.50 -7.05 3.81
C ILE A 35 9.22 -6.86 5.16
N PRO A 36 10.56 -6.95 5.19
CA PRO A 36 11.30 -6.82 6.46
C PRO A 36 11.43 -5.36 6.88
N GLY A 37 11.65 -5.14 8.17
CA GLY A 37 11.98 -3.83 8.71
C GLY A 37 10.81 -2.86 8.85
N LYS A 38 9.62 -3.24 8.45
CA LYS A 38 8.45 -2.40 8.64
C LYS A 38 8.04 -2.37 10.12
N THR A 39 7.50 -1.24 10.54
CA THR A 39 7.00 -1.06 11.91
C THR A 39 5.48 -1.14 11.99
N LYS A 40 4.78 -0.96 10.85
CA LYS A 40 3.33 -0.95 10.81
C LYS A 40 2.86 -1.18 9.37
N LEU A 41 1.77 -1.88 9.22
CA LEU A 41 1.09 -2.09 7.94
C LEU A 41 -0.38 -1.72 8.13
N VAL A 42 -0.86 -0.76 7.34
CA VAL A 42 -2.24 -0.30 7.38
C VAL A 42 -2.84 -0.44 5.99
N SER A 43 -4.03 -0.97 5.90
CA SER A 43 -4.79 -1.01 4.66
C SER A 43 -6.14 -0.36 4.86
N ALA A 44 -6.48 0.56 3.97
CA ALA A 44 -7.75 1.25 4.00
C ALA A 44 -8.52 1.03 2.70
N LYS A 45 -9.82 0.84 2.82
CA LYS A 45 -10.72 0.77 1.68
C LYS A 45 -11.27 2.17 1.41
N VAL A 46 -11.21 2.61 0.15
CA VAL A 46 -11.78 3.90 -0.24
C VAL A 46 -13.30 3.75 -0.33
N LEU A 47 -14.02 4.56 0.43
CA LEU A 47 -15.49 4.49 0.47
C LEU A 47 -16.15 5.42 -0.54
N GLY A 48 -15.43 6.45 -0.99
CA GLY A 48 -15.95 7.45 -1.91
C GLY A 48 -15.06 8.67 -1.93
N THR A 49 -15.57 9.76 -2.47
CA THR A 49 -14.90 11.07 -2.45
C THR A 49 -15.67 12.04 -1.58
N ALA A 50 -15.02 13.13 -1.17
CA ALA A 50 -15.65 14.15 -0.34
C ALA A 50 -16.83 14.84 -1.06
N SER A 51 -16.80 14.91 -2.39
CA SER A 51 -17.88 15.48 -3.19
C SER A 51 -19.03 14.52 -3.47
N GLY A 52 -18.86 13.23 -3.16
CA GLY A 52 -19.85 12.20 -3.46
C GLY A 52 -19.69 11.55 -4.83
N ASP A 53 -18.74 12.00 -5.65
CA ASP A 53 -18.44 11.37 -6.92
C ASP A 53 -17.81 9.99 -6.73
N PRO A 54 -17.92 9.09 -7.72
CA PRO A 54 -17.24 7.80 -7.66
C PRO A 54 -15.73 7.97 -7.50
N ALA A 55 -15.12 7.21 -6.59
CA ALA A 55 -13.69 7.26 -6.38
C ALA A 55 -12.95 6.48 -7.48
N PRO A 56 -11.89 7.05 -8.07
CA PRO A 56 -11.08 6.35 -9.07
C PRO A 56 -10.17 5.29 -8.47
N PHE A 57 -10.02 5.29 -7.14
CA PHE A 57 -9.16 4.35 -6.41
C PHE A 57 -9.99 3.53 -5.43
N HIS A 58 -9.51 2.31 -5.12
CA HIS A 58 -10.28 1.37 -4.31
C HIS A 58 -9.63 1.05 -2.96
N ARG A 59 -8.31 0.83 -2.95
CA ARG A 59 -7.56 0.52 -1.73
C ARG A 59 -6.30 1.36 -1.66
N ILE A 60 -5.93 1.75 -0.43
CA ILE A 60 -4.67 2.41 -0.15
C ILE A 60 -4.01 1.68 1.00
N ALA A 61 -2.80 1.17 0.78
CA ALA A 61 -2.01 0.53 1.81
C ALA A 61 -0.85 1.44 2.20
N GLU A 62 -0.48 1.43 3.47
CA GLU A 62 0.64 2.18 3.99
C GLU A 62 1.56 1.24 4.76
N VAL A 63 2.83 1.20 4.37
CA VAL A 63 3.85 0.39 5.02
C VAL A 63 4.85 1.35 5.67
N TYR A 64 4.92 1.33 6.99
CA TYR A 64 5.72 2.28 7.77
C TYR A 64 7.10 1.71 8.06
N PHE A 65 8.10 2.61 7.99
CA PHE A 65 9.50 2.29 8.29
C PHE A 65 10.08 3.37 9.22
N PRO A 66 11.11 3.02 10.01
CA PRO A 66 11.73 4.01 10.90
C PRO A 66 12.54 5.06 10.16
N SER A 67 12.97 4.79 8.93
CA SER A 67 13.79 5.71 8.14
C SER A 67 13.66 5.40 6.65
N LEU A 68 14.09 6.34 5.81
CA LEU A 68 14.18 6.12 4.36
C LEU A 68 15.17 4.99 4.04
N GLN A 69 16.28 4.91 4.77
CA GLN A 69 17.25 3.85 4.58
C GLN A 69 16.64 2.47 4.84
N ALA A 70 15.86 2.33 5.92
CA ALA A 70 15.19 1.08 6.23
C ALA A 70 14.20 0.67 5.13
N LEU A 71 13.47 1.64 4.57
CA LEU A 71 12.57 1.40 3.44
C LEU A 71 13.34 0.93 2.22
N GLN A 72 14.43 1.61 1.87
CA GLN A 72 15.25 1.27 0.71
C GLN A 72 15.87 -0.12 0.84
N GLU A 73 16.35 -0.48 2.01
CA GLU A 73 16.88 -1.82 2.29
C GLU A 73 15.79 -2.88 2.15
N ALA A 74 14.61 -2.63 2.71
CA ALA A 74 13.47 -3.54 2.59
C ALA A 74 13.07 -3.75 1.13
N ALA A 75 12.99 -2.67 0.35
CA ALA A 75 12.57 -2.71 -1.04
C ALA A 75 13.53 -3.53 -1.93
N GLY A 76 14.80 -3.64 -1.54
CA GLY A 76 15.79 -4.43 -2.26
C GLY A 76 15.72 -5.93 -2.00
N THR A 77 14.87 -6.40 -1.08
CA THR A 77 14.79 -7.82 -0.74
C THR A 77 13.91 -8.59 -1.72
N GLN A 78 14.14 -9.89 -1.82
CA GLN A 78 13.32 -10.77 -2.66
C GLN A 78 11.87 -10.79 -2.18
N GLY A 79 11.64 -10.77 -0.87
CA GLY A 79 10.30 -10.77 -0.29
C GLY A 79 9.50 -9.53 -0.67
N ALA A 80 10.12 -8.36 -0.60
CA ALA A 80 9.47 -7.12 -1.02
C ALA A 80 9.24 -7.11 -2.54
N GLN A 81 10.20 -7.56 -3.34
CA GLN A 81 10.05 -7.64 -4.79
C GLN A 81 8.90 -8.56 -5.19
N ALA A 82 8.76 -9.72 -4.55
CA ALA A 82 7.66 -10.64 -4.78
C ALA A 82 6.32 -10.01 -4.40
N THR A 83 6.28 -9.27 -3.31
CA THR A 83 5.07 -8.58 -2.85
C THR A 83 4.65 -7.49 -3.82
N ILE A 84 5.61 -6.71 -4.34
CA ILE A 84 5.36 -5.68 -5.36
C ILE A 84 4.81 -6.32 -6.64
N ALA A 85 5.41 -7.41 -7.10
CA ALA A 85 4.94 -8.13 -8.28
C ALA A 85 3.51 -8.65 -8.09
N HIS A 86 3.18 -9.14 -6.91
CA HIS A 86 1.82 -9.59 -6.59
C HIS A 86 0.82 -8.43 -6.57
N ALA A 87 1.22 -7.27 -6.02
CA ALA A 87 0.39 -6.07 -6.07
C ALA A 87 0.04 -5.68 -7.50
N GLN A 88 1.02 -5.74 -8.40
CA GLN A 88 0.81 -5.46 -9.82
C GLN A 88 -0.11 -6.50 -10.48
N ALA A 89 0.05 -7.76 -10.13
CA ALA A 89 -0.74 -8.85 -10.71
C ALA A 89 -2.23 -8.78 -10.35
N ILE A 90 -2.55 -8.37 -9.11
CA ILE A 90 -3.95 -8.27 -8.67
C ILE A 90 -4.62 -6.96 -9.04
N SER A 91 -3.87 -5.96 -9.51
CA SER A 91 -4.38 -4.63 -9.82
C SER A 91 -4.97 -4.60 -11.23
N THR A 92 -6.20 -5.10 -11.38
CA THR A 92 -6.85 -5.29 -12.68
C THR A 92 -7.43 -4.00 -13.26
N GLY A 93 -7.56 -2.95 -12.47
CA GLY A 93 -8.06 -1.65 -12.93
C GLY A 93 -6.98 -0.72 -13.48
N GLY A 94 -5.75 -1.17 -13.51
CA GLY A 94 -4.58 -0.41 -13.93
C GLY A 94 -3.41 -0.63 -12.99
N PRO A 95 -2.21 -0.15 -13.32
CA PRO A 95 -1.05 -0.31 -12.46
C PRO A 95 -1.27 0.37 -11.11
N PRO A 96 -0.86 -0.25 -9.99
CA PRO A 96 -0.89 0.45 -8.70
C PRO A 96 0.15 1.57 -8.69
N ILE A 97 -0.12 2.59 -7.88
CA ILE A 97 0.78 3.73 -7.70
C ILE A 97 1.56 3.50 -6.41
N PHE A 98 2.89 3.58 -6.49
CA PHE A 98 3.78 3.44 -5.34
C PHE A 98 4.40 4.79 -5.03
N LEU A 99 4.16 5.30 -3.82
CA LEU A 99 4.69 6.59 -3.38
C LEU A 99 5.52 6.38 -2.11
N VAL A 100 6.61 7.11 -2.01
CA VAL A 100 7.42 7.18 -0.79
C VAL A 100 7.12 8.52 -0.14
N MET A 101 6.68 8.49 1.12
CA MET A 101 6.26 9.68 1.84
C MET A 101 7.01 9.82 3.16
N GLU A 102 7.31 11.05 3.52
CA GLU A 102 7.84 11.39 4.83
C GLU A 102 6.79 12.19 5.59
N GLU A 103 6.52 11.77 6.82
CA GLU A 103 5.54 12.44 7.65
C GLU A 103 6.11 13.74 8.21
N ALA A 104 5.39 14.82 8.05
CA ALA A 104 5.71 16.09 8.67
C ALA A 104 5.30 16.09 10.15
N ALA A 105 5.83 17.04 10.92
CA ALA A 105 5.40 17.21 12.29
C ALA A 105 3.88 17.50 12.34
N PRO A 106 3.16 16.97 13.35
CA PRO A 106 1.73 17.24 13.48
C PRO A 106 1.45 18.74 13.57
N VAL A 107 0.39 19.16 12.91
CA VAL A 107 -0.05 20.55 12.95
C VAL A 107 -0.93 20.76 14.16
N PRO A 108 -0.64 21.76 15.04
CA PRO A 108 -1.52 22.07 16.17
C PRO A 108 -2.91 22.46 15.67
N LEU A 109 -3.92 21.96 16.34
CA LEU A 109 -5.32 22.25 16.00
C LEU A 109 -5.90 23.38 16.83
#